data_75200ca0cdcbe6be435531b683d2f063
#
_entry.id   75200ca0cdcbe6be435531b683d2f063
#
_cell.length_a   1.000
_cell.length_b   1.000
_cell.length_c   1.000
_cell.angle_alpha   90.00
_cell.angle_beta   90.00
_cell.angle_gamma   90.00
#
_symmetry.space_group_name_H-M   'P 1'
#
loop_
_entity.id
_entity.type
_entity.pdbx_description
1 polymer ?
#
loop_
_entity_poly.entity_id
_entity_poly.type
_entity_poly.pdbx_seq_one_letter_code
_entity_poly.pdbx_strand_id
1 'polypeptide(L)'
;GDNIRDLFDNKYGYDAISRSKVTKRYIKLVKWLQNFDISSIVSVISPFEKDRLECKESLIGYNQIYLKCSMENRLLRDKKNLYKPALEGLKKDVIDVDIPFDQSNINDLVIETDKHNIEISTNKIIESL
;
A
#
# COMPACT_ATOMS: atom_id res chain seq x y z
N GLY A 1 7.68 -1.21 1.02
CA GLY A 1 7.20 -2.24 1.95
C GLY A 1 8.34 -3.07 2.50
N ASP A 2 9.02 -3.82 1.63
CA ASP A 2 10.08 -4.77 2.05
C ASP A 2 11.25 -4.05 2.75
N ASN A 3 11.79 -2.99 2.19
CA ASN A 3 12.90 -2.23 2.79
C ASN A 3 12.61 -1.75 4.22
N ILE A 4 11.37 -1.36 4.51
CA ILE A 4 10.99 -0.95 5.87
C ILE A 4 10.89 -2.18 6.80
N ARG A 5 10.46 -3.34 6.28
CA ARG A 5 10.49 -4.57 7.06
C ARG A 5 11.91 -4.97 7.44
N ASP A 6 12.85 -4.85 6.51
CA ASP A 6 14.28 -5.09 6.75
C ASP A 6 14.83 -4.12 7.80
N LEU A 7 14.51 -2.83 7.71
CA LEU A 7 14.92 -1.81 8.69
C LEU A 7 14.46 -2.15 10.13
N PHE A 8 13.37 -2.89 10.28
CA PHE A 8 12.83 -3.34 11.57
C PHE A 8 13.04 -4.84 11.82
N ASP A 9 14.10 -5.42 11.28
CA ASP A 9 14.53 -6.83 11.48
C ASP A 9 13.45 -7.85 11.09
N ASN A 10 12.59 -7.54 10.14
CA ASN A 10 11.50 -8.43 9.65
C ASN A 10 10.63 -9.04 10.77
N LYS A 11 10.47 -8.34 11.91
CA LYS A 11 9.76 -8.84 13.11
C LYS A 11 8.26 -9.05 12.93
N TYR A 12 7.70 -8.64 11.77
CA TYR A 12 6.26 -8.74 11.50
C TYR A 12 5.98 -9.63 10.29
N GLY A 13 5.03 -10.53 10.49
CA GLY A 13 4.46 -11.35 9.43
C GLY A 13 3.64 -10.57 8.39
N TYR A 14 2.90 -11.32 7.59
CA TYR A 14 2.03 -10.76 6.54
C TYR A 14 0.54 -10.88 6.89
N ASP A 15 0.22 -11.45 8.06
CA ASP A 15 -1.15 -11.51 8.60
C ASP A 15 -1.75 -10.10 8.84
N ALA A 16 -3.07 -10.04 9.02
CA ALA A 16 -3.80 -8.79 9.17
C ALA A 16 -3.29 -7.91 10.33
N ILE A 17 -3.01 -8.53 11.48
CA ILE A 17 -2.54 -7.80 12.67
C ILE A 17 -1.13 -7.23 12.44
N SER A 18 -0.24 -8.03 11.86
CA SER A 18 1.12 -7.63 11.54
C SER A 18 1.14 -6.49 10.52
N ARG A 19 0.26 -6.51 9.51
CA ARG A 19 0.12 -5.43 8.52
C ARG A 19 -0.29 -4.11 9.17
N SER A 20 -1.29 -4.10 10.06
CA SER A 20 -1.69 -2.88 10.80
C SER A 20 -0.56 -2.37 11.70
N LYS A 21 0.19 -3.24 12.37
CA LYS A 21 1.37 -2.83 13.16
C LYS A 21 2.45 -2.17 12.30
N VAL A 22 2.66 -2.67 11.09
CA VAL A 22 3.61 -2.08 10.13
C VAL A 22 3.13 -0.70 9.68
N THR A 23 1.83 -0.52 9.40
CA THR A 23 1.27 0.81 9.06
C THR A 23 1.52 1.83 10.18
N LYS A 24 1.31 1.47 11.43
CA LYS A 24 1.62 2.35 12.57
C LYS A 24 3.09 2.75 12.67
N ARG A 25 4.00 1.92 12.20
CA ARG A 25 5.43 2.27 12.10
C ARG A 25 5.70 3.26 10.98
N TYR A 26 5.04 3.13 9.83
CA TYR A 26 5.12 4.14 8.77
C TYR A 26 4.65 5.50 9.27
N ILE A 27 3.52 5.56 9.98
CA ILE A 27 3.01 6.82 10.56
C ILE A 27 4.08 7.45 11.46
N LYS A 28 4.69 6.68 12.37
CA LYS A 28 5.73 7.20 13.27
C LYS A 28 6.95 7.70 12.51
N LEU A 29 7.41 6.95 11.51
CA LEU A 29 8.56 7.34 10.69
C LEU A 29 8.28 8.62 9.89
N VAL A 30 7.11 8.71 9.23
CA VAL A 30 6.76 9.89 8.45
C VAL A 30 6.58 11.11 9.36
N LYS A 31 5.93 10.97 10.53
CA LYS A 31 5.85 12.06 11.52
C LYS A 31 7.23 12.55 11.95
N TRP A 32 8.15 11.64 12.17
CA TRP A 32 9.52 12.02 12.54
C TRP A 32 10.20 12.77 11.40
N LEU A 33 10.04 12.36 10.14
CA LEU A 33 10.58 13.06 8.97
C LEU A 33 9.93 14.45 8.79
N GLN A 34 8.63 14.57 9.04
CA GLN A 34 7.91 15.86 8.97
C GLN A 34 8.46 16.90 9.96
N ASN A 35 9.03 16.49 11.10
CA ASN A 35 9.69 17.43 12.04
C ASN A 35 10.95 18.09 11.43
N PHE A 36 11.46 17.56 10.32
CA PHE A 36 12.61 18.10 9.59
C PHE A 36 12.21 18.65 8.21
N ASP A 37 10.92 18.94 8.00
CA ASP A 37 10.36 19.42 6.74
C ASP A 37 10.64 18.47 5.55
N ILE A 38 10.75 17.17 5.81
CA ILE A 38 10.99 16.16 4.77
C ILE A 38 9.66 15.56 4.29
N SER A 39 9.31 15.82 3.03
CA SER A 39 8.20 15.17 2.34
C SER A 39 8.52 13.71 2.06
N SER A 40 7.52 12.84 2.15
CA SER A 40 7.71 11.39 2.03
C SER A 40 6.73 10.77 1.03
N ILE A 41 7.22 9.87 0.19
CA ILE A 41 6.38 9.00 -0.66
C ILE A 41 6.45 7.58 -0.08
N VAL A 42 5.29 7.05 0.33
CA VAL A 42 5.18 5.73 0.96
C VAL A 42 4.44 4.77 0.03
N SER A 43 5.16 3.84 -0.59
CA SER A 43 4.60 2.82 -1.47
C SER A 43 4.33 1.53 -0.69
N VAL A 44 3.06 1.28 -0.38
CA VAL A 44 2.60 0.15 0.44
C VAL A 44 1.24 -0.36 -0.04
N ILE A 45 0.86 -1.57 0.34
CA ILE A 45 -0.48 -2.09 0.04
C ILE A 45 -1.53 -1.43 0.94
N SER A 46 -1.29 -1.32 2.24
CA SER A 46 -2.21 -0.75 3.25
C SER A 46 -3.67 -1.20 3.06
N PRO A 47 -3.99 -2.49 3.28
CA PRO A 47 -5.26 -3.06 2.83
C PRO A 47 -6.47 -2.57 3.63
N PHE A 48 -6.29 -2.13 4.87
CA PHE A 48 -7.38 -1.80 5.79
C PHE A 48 -7.72 -0.32 5.77
N GLU A 49 -9.00 0.02 5.57
CA GLU A 49 -9.46 1.41 5.55
C GLU A 49 -9.18 2.13 6.86
N LYS A 50 -9.37 1.46 7.99
CA LYS A 50 -9.07 2.02 9.32
C LYS A 50 -7.62 2.50 9.45
N ASP A 51 -6.66 1.76 8.87
CA ASP A 51 -5.25 2.10 8.94
C ASP A 51 -4.94 3.31 8.03
N ARG A 52 -5.63 3.45 6.90
CA ARG A 52 -5.52 4.60 6.00
C ARG A 52 -6.17 5.85 6.61
N LEU A 53 -7.29 5.70 7.31
CA LEU A 53 -7.90 6.79 8.10
C LEU A 53 -6.95 7.27 9.19
N GLU A 54 -6.31 6.37 9.93
CA GLU A 54 -5.30 6.73 10.94
C GLU A 54 -4.13 7.51 10.30
N CYS A 55 -3.70 7.16 9.09
CA CYS A 55 -2.71 7.94 8.35
C CYS A 55 -3.22 9.37 8.07
N LYS A 56 -4.43 9.50 7.54
CA LYS A 56 -5.05 10.79 7.19
C LYS A 56 -5.21 11.71 8.40
N GLU A 57 -5.61 11.17 9.53
CA GLU A 57 -5.77 11.92 10.80
C GLU A 57 -4.42 12.29 11.43
N SER A 58 -3.39 11.50 11.17
CA SER A 58 -2.11 11.57 11.87
C SER A 58 -1.05 12.38 11.15
N LEU A 59 -1.11 12.50 9.81
CA LEU A 59 -0.05 13.05 8.97
C LEU A 59 -0.49 14.37 8.34
N ILE A 60 0.39 15.36 8.37
CA ILE A 60 0.15 16.67 7.73
C ILE A 60 0.32 16.52 6.22
N GLY A 61 -0.61 17.08 5.43
CA GLY A 61 -0.55 17.05 3.97
C GLY A 61 -0.64 15.64 3.39
N TYR A 62 -1.39 14.75 4.05
CA TYR A 62 -1.58 13.37 3.57
C TYR A 62 -2.42 13.34 2.30
N ASN A 63 -1.87 12.71 1.26
CA ASN A 63 -2.58 12.41 0.01
C ASN A 63 -2.62 10.89 -0.20
N GLN A 64 -3.81 10.33 -0.40
CA GLN A 64 -4.02 8.91 -0.64
C GLN A 64 -4.27 8.63 -2.12
N ILE A 65 -3.33 7.91 -2.74
CA ILE A 65 -3.41 7.53 -4.13
C ILE A 65 -3.65 6.02 -4.22
N TYR A 66 -4.79 5.63 -4.77
CA TYR A 66 -5.15 4.24 -4.97
C TYR A 66 -4.77 3.77 -6.38
N LEU A 67 -3.83 2.85 -6.47
CA LEU A 67 -3.45 2.19 -7.72
C LEU A 67 -4.34 0.97 -7.93
N LYS A 68 -5.44 1.15 -8.67
CA LYS A 68 -6.39 0.09 -8.98
C LYS A 68 -5.83 -0.81 -10.10
N CYS A 69 -5.89 -2.12 -9.88
CA CYS A 69 -5.44 -3.14 -10.83
C CYS A 69 -6.33 -4.37 -10.74
N SER A 70 -6.76 -4.91 -11.88
CA SER A 70 -7.53 -6.15 -11.94
C SER A 70 -6.71 -7.35 -11.45
N MET A 71 -7.37 -8.41 -10.98
CA MET A 71 -6.69 -9.64 -10.57
C MET A 71 -5.94 -10.28 -11.75
N GLU A 72 -6.52 -10.23 -12.95
CA GLU A 72 -5.89 -10.74 -14.17
C GLU A 72 -4.53 -10.07 -14.43
N ASN A 73 -4.49 -8.72 -14.40
CA ASN A 73 -3.25 -8.00 -14.62
C ASN A 73 -2.26 -8.14 -13.44
N ARG A 74 -2.76 -8.31 -12.21
CA ARG A 74 -1.88 -8.64 -11.06
C ARG A 74 -1.21 -9.99 -11.22
N LEU A 75 -1.92 -11.01 -11.72
CA LEU A 75 -1.37 -12.33 -12.03
C LEU A 75 -0.29 -12.25 -13.13
N LEU A 76 -0.53 -11.47 -14.19
CA LEU A 76 0.46 -11.25 -15.25
C LEU A 76 1.73 -10.53 -14.76
N ARG A 77 1.59 -9.64 -13.76
CA ARG A 77 2.68 -8.84 -13.19
C ARG A 77 3.33 -9.45 -11.95
N ASP A 78 2.93 -10.66 -11.55
CA ASP A 78 3.34 -11.31 -10.28
C ASP A 78 4.76 -11.88 -10.32
N LYS A 79 5.75 -10.99 -10.30
CA LYS A 79 7.18 -11.38 -10.28
C LYS A 79 7.59 -12.23 -9.08
N LYS A 80 6.84 -12.15 -7.98
CA LYS A 80 7.14 -12.88 -6.72
C LYS A 80 6.39 -14.22 -6.64
N ASN A 81 5.58 -14.55 -7.63
CA ASN A 81 4.72 -15.72 -7.64
C ASN A 81 3.93 -15.87 -6.34
N LEU A 82 3.16 -14.84 -5.98
CA LEU A 82 2.37 -14.79 -4.75
C LEU A 82 0.94 -15.26 -4.98
N TYR A 83 0.31 -14.76 -6.07
CA TYR A 83 -1.12 -14.94 -6.28
C TYR A 83 -1.50 -16.36 -6.71
N LYS A 84 -0.77 -16.98 -7.64
CA LYS A 84 -1.11 -18.31 -8.13
C LYS A 84 -1.10 -19.35 -7.00
N PRO A 85 -0.04 -19.50 -6.18
CA PRO A 85 -0.05 -20.43 -5.05
C PRO A 85 -1.12 -20.09 -3.99
N ALA A 86 -1.44 -18.80 -3.82
CA ALA A 86 -2.48 -18.39 -2.88
C ALA A 86 -3.88 -18.81 -3.34
N LEU A 87 -4.19 -18.66 -4.63
CA LEU A 87 -5.45 -19.10 -5.23
C LEU A 87 -5.61 -20.63 -5.18
N GLU A 88 -4.51 -21.37 -5.20
CA GLU A 88 -4.45 -22.83 -5.04
C GLU A 88 -4.47 -23.26 -3.54
N GLY A 89 -4.55 -22.30 -2.60
CA GLY A 89 -4.56 -22.58 -1.16
C GLY A 89 -3.21 -22.96 -0.55
N LEU A 90 -2.13 -22.89 -1.33
CA LEU A 90 -0.77 -23.26 -0.94
C LEU A 90 -0.04 -22.13 -0.21
N LYS A 91 -0.55 -20.90 -0.26
CA LYS A 91 0.02 -19.71 0.37
C LYS A 91 -1.07 -18.90 1.05
N LYS A 92 -0.77 -18.39 2.24
CA LYS A 92 -1.69 -17.56 3.04
C LYS A 92 -1.19 -16.11 3.15
N ASP A 93 -2.04 -15.27 3.72
CA ASP A 93 -1.76 -13.85 4.01
C ASP A 93 -1.56 -13.00 2.74
N VAL A 94 -2.24 -13.35 1.66
CA VAL A 94 -2.21 -12.64 0.37
C VAL A 94 -3.44 -11.75 0.22
N ILE A 95 -3.22 -10.46 0.00
CA ILE A 95 -4.29 -9.48 -0.14
C ILE A 95 -5.13 -9.74 -1.39
N ASP A 96 -6.44 -9.60 -1.26
CA ASP A 96 -7.47 -9.92 -2.26
C ASP A 96 -7.57 -11.41 -2.63
N VAL A 97 -6.96 -12.29 -1.83
CA VAL A 97 -7.17 -13.74 -1.93
C VAL A 97 -7.77 -14.26 -0.62
N ASP A 98 -7.03 -14.22 0.47
CA ASP A 98 -7.47 -14.66 1.80
C ASP A 98 -7.54 -13.50 2.83
N ILE A 99 -6.92 -12.36 2.55
CA ILE A 99 -7.10 -11.12 3.31
C ILE A 99 -7.79 -10.09 2.40
N PRO A 100 -8.98 -9.58 2.75
CA PRO A 100 -9.69 -8.61 1.93
C PRO A 100 -8.94 -7.28 1.86
N PHE A 101 -9.09 -6.58 0.73
CA PHE A 101 -8.70 -5.18 0.59
C PHE A 101 -9.95 -4.31 0.77
N ASP A 102 -9.97 -3.50 1.83
CA ASP A 102 -11.09 -2.60 2.08
C ASP A 102 -11.13 -1.49 1.03
N GLN A 103 -12.20 -1.43 0.25
CA GLN A 103 -12.44 -0.28 -0.62
C GLN A 103 -12.60 0.98 0.23
N SER A 104 -12.17 2.10 -0.30
CA SER A 104 -12.18 3.36 0.44
C SER A 104 -12.73 4.49 -0.41
N ASN A 105 -13.57 5.33 0.19
CA ASN A 105 -14.08 6.56 -0.41
C ASN A 105 -13.21 7.80 -0.10
N ILE A 106 -12.12 7.60 0.66
CA ILE A 106 -11.22 8.69 1.06
C ILE A 106 -10.00 8.87 0.14
N ASN A 107 -9.99 8.21 -1.02
CA ASN A 107 -8.91 8.37 -1.99
C ASN A 107 -8.94 9.77 -2.60
N ASP A 108 -7.83 10.48 -2.55
CA ASP A 108 -7.66 11.78 -3.20
C ASP A 108 -7.49 11.61 -4.72
N LEU A 109 -6.87 10.47 -5.12
CA LEU A 109 -6.74 10.08 -6.53
C LEU A 109 -6.86 8.56 -6.70
N VAL A 110 -7.51 8.13 -7.78
CA VAL A 110 -7.56 6.72 -8.22
C VAL A 110 -6.93 6.59 -9.59
N ILE A 111 -5.91 5.73 -9.72
CA ILE A 111 -5.23 5.42 -10.98
C ILE A 111 -5.58 4.00 -11.41
N GLU A 112 -6.23 3.85 -12.57
CA GLU A 112 -6.49 2.54 -13.18
C GLU A 112 -5.25 2.07 -13.96
N THR A 113 -4.38 1.31 -13.30
CA THR A 113 -3.11 0.85 -13.89
C THR A 113 -3.28 -0.19 -14.99
N ASP A 114 -4.49 -0.69 -15.19
CA ASP A 114 -4.83 -1.53 -16.35
C ASP A 114 -4.96 -0.73 -17.64
N LYS A 115 -5.30 0.57 -17.52
CA LYS A 115 -5.56 1.49 -18.64
C LYS A 115 -4.40 2.44 -18.94
N HIS A 116 -3.51 2.64 -17.96
CA HIS A 116 -2.45 3.63 -18.02
C HIS A 116 -1.07 2.99 -17.82
N ASN A 117 -0.10 3.40 -18.63
CA ASN A 117 1.29 3.06 -18.42
C ASN A 117 1.88 3.86 -17.22
N ILE A 118 3.14 3.57 -16.90
CA ILE A 118 3.83 4.21 -15.74
C ILE A 118 3.93 5.73 -15.92
N GLU A 119 4.28 6.21 -17.11
CA GLU A 119 4.46 7.63 -17.40
C GLU A 119 3.16 8.42 -17.21
N ILE A 120 2.07 7.97 -17.82
CA ILE A 120 0.74 8.60 -17.69
C ILE A 120 0.30 8.57 -16.21
N SER A 121 0.49 7.45 -15.53
CA SER A 121 0.14 7.32 -14.13
C SER A 121 0.93 8.28 -13.23
N THR A 122 2.23 8.43 -13.49
CA THR A 122 3.10 9.34 -12.74
C THR A 122 2.71 10.80 -12.97
N ASN A 123 2.44 11.20 -14.22
CA ASN A 123 2.04 12.57 -14.54
C ASN A 123 0.73 12.94 -13.84
N LYS A 124 -0.27 12.04 -13.84
CA LYS A 124 -1.54 12.24 -13.10
C LYS A 124 -1.32 12.43 -11.60
N ILE A 125 -0.37 11.72 -11.01
CA ILE A 125 -0.03 11.88 -9.59
C ILE A 125 0.61 13.25 -9.36
N ILE A 126 1.58 13.64 -10.18
CA ILE A 126 2.26 14.93 -10.05
C ILE A 126 1.27 16.10 -10.19
N GLU A 127 0.35 16.01 -11.14
CA GLU A 127 -0.69 17.03 -11.37
C GLU A 127 -1.71 17.14 -10.21
N SER A 128 -1.82 16.10 -9.36
CA SER A 128 -2.75 16.06 -8.23
C SER A 128 -2.15 16.55 -6.91
N LEU A 129 -0.84 16.77 -6.85
CA LEU A 129 -0.11 17.24 -5.65
C LEU A 129 -0.03 18.77 -5.59
#